data_248e1b9c0d6a19748240fe3b20ec6f9f
#
_entry.id   248e1b9c0d6a19748240fe3b20ec6f9f
#
_cell.length_a   1.000
_cell.length_b   1.000
_cell.length_c   1.000
_cell.angle_alpha   90.00
_cell.angle_beta   90.00
_cell.angle_gamma   90.00
#
_symmetry.space_group_name_H-M   'P 1'
#
loop_
_entity.id
_entity.type
_entity.pdbx_description
1 polymer ?
#
loop_
_entity_poly.entity_id
_entity_poly.type
_entity_poly.pdbx_seq_one_letter_code
_entity_poly.pdbx_strand_id
1 'polypeptide(L)'
;MYRALEAKDAGNDQVYLVAGPWNHGQQIHEASRLGAIQFDADTALPFRRDVLRPFLAHYLLDASPQHDTAPVVAFETGTNRWQRLSAWPRGCDAGCTTTTKPLYLRANAALSFDAPTADEAGESEYVSDPAKPIPFT
;
A
#
# COMPACT_ATOMS: atom_id res chain seq x y z
N MET A 1 -11.00 3.78 0.25
CA MET A 1 -11.15 4.76 1.35
C MET A 1 -10.29 6.00 1.11
N TYR A 2 -8.96 5.96 1.07
CA TYR A 2 -8.07 7.12 0.91
C TYR A 2 -8.50 8.07 -0.22
N ARG A 3 -8.62 7.62 -1.47
CA ARG A 3 -8.99 8.47 -2.63
C ARG A 3 -10.33 9.20 -2.47
N ALA A 4 -11.27 8.63 -1.74
CA ALA A 4 -12.57 9.26 -1.51
C ALA A 4 -12.50 10.38 -0.46
N LEU A 5 -11.53 10.32 0.44
CA LEU A 5 -11.26 11.35 1.45
C LEU A 5 -10.34 12.43 0.87
N GLU A 6 -9.28 12.04 0.18
CA GLU A 6 -8.33 12.92 -0.50
C GLU A 6 -9.03 13.93 -1.41
N ALA A 7 -10.05 13.48 -2.16
CA ALA A 7 -10.85 14.37 -3.02
C ALA A 7 -11.57 15.49 -2.27
N LYS A 8 -11.67 15.42 -0.95
CA LYS A 8 -12.29 16.43 -0.07
C LYS A 8 -11.25 17.30 0.66
N ASP A 9 -10.00 16.95 0.57
CA ASP A 9 -8.86 17.61 1.20
C ASP A 9 -8.20 18.56 0.19
N ALA A 10 -8.79 19.73 0.00
CA ALA A 10 -8.34 20.70 -0.99
C ALA A 10 -6.93 21.26 -0.69
N GLY A 11 -6.51 21.24 0.57
CA GLY A 11 -5.17 21.66 1.01
C GLY A 11 -4.13 20.54 0.93
N ASN A 12 -4.57 19.30 0.74
CA ASN A 12 -3.72 18.12 0.79
C ASN A 12 -2.91 18.02 2.10
N ASP A 13 -3.54 18.40 3.20
CA ASP A 13 -2.92 18.56 4.53
C ASP A 13 -3.72 17.93 5.69
N GLN A 14 -4.78 17.17 5.41
CA GLN A 14 -5.63 16.54 6.40
C GLN A 14 -5.77 15.03 6.22
N VAL A 15 -5.55 14.52 5.01
CA VAL A 15 -5.68 13.10 4.67
C VAL A 15 -4.34 12.52 4.30
N TYR A 16 -3.84 11.62 5.12
CA TYR A 16 -2.54 11.00 4.94
C TYR A 16 -2.66 9.50 4.70
N LEU A 17 -1.80 8.97 3.83
CA LEU A 17 -1.67 7.55 3.58
C LEU A 17 -0.25 7.08 3.89
N VAL A 18 -0.13 6.08 4.75
CA VAL A 18 1.13 5.37 4.93
C VAL A 18 0.94 3.91 4.53
N ALA A 19 1.75 3.44 3.59
CA ALA A 19 1.76 2.07 3.12
C ALA A 19 3.14 1.44 3.33
N GLY A 20 3.23 0.51 4.26
CA GLY A 20 4.45 -0.24 4.55
C GLY A 20 4.29 -1.73 4.26
N PRO A 21 5.40 -2.48 4.15
CA PRO A 21 5.41 -3.90 3.83
C PRO A 21 5.21 -4.74 5.10
N TRP A 22 4.02 -4.62 5.72
CA TRP A 22 3.75 -5.19 7.04
C TRP A 22 2.54 -6.11 7.02
N ASN A 23 2.58 -7.14 7.84
CA ASN A 23 1.36 -7.81 8.27
C ASN A 23 0.63 -6.99 9.34
N HIS A 24 -0.55 -7.47 9.75
CA HIS A 24 -1.35 -6.78 10.75
C HIS A 24 -0.60 -6.60 12.08
N GLY A 25 -0.44 -5.35 12.50
CA GLY A 25 0.24 -4.99 13.76
C GLY A 25 1.77 -4.89 13.66
N GLN A 26 2.41 -5.36 12.61
CA GLN A 26 3.86 -5.38 12.51
C GLN A 26 4.48 -3.98 12.47
N GLN A 27 3.74 -2.96 12.06
CA GLN A 27 4.22 -1.57 12.04
C GLN A 27 4.63 -1.02 13.41
N ILE A 28 4.20 -1.64 14.50
CA ILE A 28 4.59 -1.25 15.88
C ILE A 28 5.73 -2.11 16.45
N HIS A 29 6.20 -3.09 15.69
CA HIS A 29 7.29 -3.99 16.06
C HIS A 29 8.46 -3.90 15.08
N GLU A 30 9.37 -4.84 15.17
CA GLU A 30 10.44 -5.01 14.19
C GLU A 30 9.87 -5.58 12.89
N ALA A 31 10.29 -5.03 11.74
CA ALA A 31 9.76 -5.37 10.43
C ALA A 31 10.84 -5.38 9.34
N SER A 32 11.91 -6.15 9.56
CA SER A 32 12.95 -6.38 8.52
C SER A 32 12.53 -7.42 7.47
N ARG A 33 11.37 -8.07 7.68
CA ARG A 33 10.86 -9.13 6.79
C ARG A 33 9.34 -9.18 6.77
N LEU A 34 8.80 -9.65 5.65
CA LEU A 34 7.39 -10.02 5.51
C LEU A 34 7.31 -11.42 4.91
N GLY A 35 6.94 -12.41 5.72
CA GLY A 35 7.01 -13.80 5.31
C GLY A 35 8.43 -14.20 4.90
N ALA A 36 8.59 -14.69 3.68
CA ALA A 36 9.88 -15.07 3.11
C ALA A 36 10.68 -13.87 2.52
N ILE A 37 10.03 -12.70 2.37
CA ILE A 37 10.68 -11.53 1.79
C ILE A 37 11.49 -10.83 2.87
N GLN A 38 12.77 -10.59 2.60
CA GLN A 38 13.69 -9.85 3.46
C GLN A 38 13.84 -8.42 2.94
N PHE A 39 13.96 -7.47 3.86
CA PHE A 39 14.28 -6.08 3.59
C PHE A 39 15.68 -5.76 4.14
N ASP A 40 16.28 -4.67 3.70
CA ASP A 40 17.64 -4.32 4.07
C ASP A 40 17.76 -3.84 5.54
N ALA A 41 16.65 -3.42 6.13
CA ALA A 41 16.58 -2.94 7.50
C ALA A 41 15.16 -3.05 8.07
N ASP A 42 14.98 -2.75 9.37
CA ASP A 42 13.66 -2.61 9.99
C ASP A 42 12.87 -1.49 9.31
N THR A 43 11.85 -1.85 8.54
CA THR A 43 11.01 -0.90 7.80
C THR A 43 10.04 -0.15 8.72
N ALA A 44 9.71 -0.69 9.87
CA ALA A 44 8.78 -0.08 10.81
C ALA A 44 9.45 0.97 11.73
N LEU A 45 10.74 0.88 11.96
CA LEU A 45 11.45 1.87 12.78
C LEU A 45 11.41 3.30 12.19
N PRO A 46 11.73 3.52 10.90
CA PRO A 46 11.59 4.84 10.29
C PRO A 46 10.14 5.34 10.32
N PHE A 47 9.16 4.48 10.07
CA PHE A 47 7.76 4.85 10.19
C PHE A 47 7.42 5.37 11.59
N ARG A 48 7.77 4.63 12.64
CA ARG A 48 7.47 5.03 14.03
C ARG A 48 8.17 6.33 14.41
N ARG A 49 9.46 6.45 14.05
CA ARG A 49 10.30 7.59 14.44
C ARG A 49 9.99 8.86 13.66
N ASP A 50 9.87 8.73 12.34
CA ASP A 50 9.90 9.88 11.43
C ASP A 50 8.51 10.28 10.91
N VAL A 51 7.52 9.39 11.04
CA VAL A 51 6.14 9.64 10.60
C VAL A 51 5.17 9.61 11.77
N LEU A 52 5.00 8.48 12.44
CA LEU A 52 3.95 8.29 13.44
C LEU A 52 4.13 9.20 14.66
N ARG A 53 5.33 9.23 15.23
CA ARG A 53 5.62 10.03 16.42
C ARG A 53 5.43 11.53 16.18
N PRO A 54 6.02 12.16 15.15
CA PRO A 54 5.83 13.59 14.92
C PRO A 54 4.39 13.92 14.54
N PHE A 55 3.70 13.08 13.77
CA PHE A 55 2.29 13.24 13.44
C PHE A 55 1.42 13.26 14.70
N LEU A 56 1.54 12.25 15.57
CA LEU A 56 0.76 12.20 16.80
C LEU A 56 1.13 13.33 17.77
N ALA A 57 2.40 13.71 17.84
CA ALA A 57 2.82 14.82 18.66
C ALA A 57 2.17 16.13 18.20
N HIS A 58 2.12 16.38 16.90
CA HIS A 58 1.50 17.58 16.34
C HIS A 58 0.01 17.70 16.69
N TYR A 59 -0.74 16.61 16.57
CA TYR A 59 -2.20 16.64 16.76
C TYR A 59 -2.66 16.41 18.20
N LEU A 60 -1.82 15.84 19.06
CA LEU A 60 -2.22 15.43 20.42
C LEU A 60 -1.51 16.16 21.55
N LEU A 61 -0.43 16.89 21.25
CA LEU A 61 0.30 17.64 22.27
C LEU A 61 0.20 19.15 22.01
N ASP A 62 -0.08 19.92 23.07
CA ASP A 62 -0.07 21.37 23.00
C ASP A 62 1.33 21.90 22.63
N ALA A 63 1.37 22.96 21.83
CA ALA A 63 2.60 23.61 21.41
C ALA A 63 3.62 22.70 20.69
N SER A 64 3.16 21.61 20.08
CA SER A 64 4.00 20.73 19.28
C SER A 64 4.47 21.40 17.97
N PRO A 65 5.68 21.12 17.52
CA PRO A 65 6.15 21.61 16.21
C PRO A 65 5.31 21.01 15.07
N GLN A 66 5.31 21.70 13.94
CA GLN A 66 4.72 21.17 12.70
C GLN A 66 5.39 19.85 12.33
N HIS A 67 4.60 18.91 11.80
CA HIS A 67 5.15 17.69 11.24
C HIS A 67 5.43 17.85 9.75
N ASP A 68 6.42 17.14 9.26
CA ASP A 68 6.81 17.12 7.85
C ASP A 68 6.40 15.79 7.19
N THR A 69 5.19 15.31 7.47
CA THR A 69 4.67 14.10 6.86
C THR A 69 4.13 14.43 5.47
N ALA A 70 4.66 13.78 4.44
CA ALA A 70 4.09 13.93 3.09
C ALA A 70 2.67 13.33 3.04
N PRO A 71 1.78 13.81 2.17
CA PRO A 71 0.43 13.28 2.00
C PRO A 71 0.41 11.76 1.79
N VAL A 72 1.41 11.23 1.10
CA VAL A 72 1.61 9.79 0.96
C VAL A 72 3.05 9.41 1.28
N VAL A 73 3.21 8.43 2.16
CA VAL A 73 4.50 7.80 2.48
C VAL A 73 4.36 6.32 2.20
N ALA A 74 5.05 5.81 1.18
CA ALA A 74 4.93 4.43 0.75
C ALA A 74 6.30 3.74 0.66
N PHE A 75 6.37 2.50 1.13
CA PHE A 75 7.56 1.69 0.97
C PHE A 75 7.55 0.99 -0.39
N GLU A 76 8.58 1.22 -1.18
CA GLU A 76 8.76 0.58 -2.48
C GLU A 76 9.58 -0.70 -2.31
N THR A 77 8.93 -1.84 -2.48
CA THR A 77 9.57 -3.15 -2.47
C THR A 77 10.46 -3.31 -3.71
N GLY A 78 11.57 -4.01 -3.57
CA GLY A 78 12.57 -4.16 -4.63
C GLY A 78 13.67 -3.12 -4.57
N THR A 79 13.33 -1.84 -4.43
CA THR A 79 14.32 -0.78 -4.11
C THR A 79 14.57 -0.66 -2.61
N ASN A 80 13.67 -1.21 -1.79
CA ASN A 80 13.68 -1.18 -0.33
C ASN A 80 13.81 0.25 0.24
N ARG A 81 13.03 1.19 -0.33
CA ARG A 81 13.08 2.60 0.05
C ARG A 81 11.70 3.16 0.35
N TRP A 82 11.65 4.05 1.33
CA TRP A 82 10.50 4.88 1.58
C TRP A 82 10.42 6.00 0.54
N GLN A 83 9.25 6.14 -0.10
CA GLN A 83 8.91 7.20 -1.04
C GLN A 83 7.98 8.20 -0.37
N ARG A 84 8.19 9.49 -0.64
CA ARG A 84 7.30 10.58 -0.24
C ARG A 84 6.61 11.10 -1.50
N LEU A 85 5.30 11.04 -1.54
CA LEU A 85 4.51 11.34 -2.72
C LEU A 85 3.42 12.36 -2.39
N SER A 86 3.03 13.14 -3.38
CA SER A 86 1.94 14.13 -3.27
C SER A 86 0.55 13.51 -3.37
N ALA A 87 0.42 12.33 -3.98
CA ALA A 87 -0.85 11.65 -4.20
C ALA A 87 -0.68 10.13 -4.38
N TRP A 88 -1.79 9.39 -4.28
CA TRP A 88 -1.85 7.95 -4.53
C TRP A 88 -2.96 7.58 -5.52
N PRO A 89 -2.73 6.65 -6.48
CA PRO A 89 -1.45 6.00 -6.81
C PRO A 89 -0.42 7.03 -7.25
N ARG A 90 0.86 6.64 -7.26
CA ARG A 90 2.02 7.52 -7.47
C ARG A 90 1.69 8.68 -8.40
N GLY A 91 1.49 9.86 -7.81
CA GLY A 91 1.38 11.10 -8.54
C GLY A 91 2.76 11.53 -9.02
N CYS A 92 2.84 12.21 -10.13
CA CYS A 92 4.02 12.96 -10.46
C CYS A 92 3.66 14.43 -10.58
N ASP A 93 4.58 15.29 -10.16
CA ASP A 93 4.33 16.73 -10.03
C ASP A 93 4.12 17.45 -11.37
N ALA A 94 4.39 16.82 -12.50
CA ALA A 94 4.07 17.33 -13.83
C ALA A 94 4.14 16.25 -14.90
N GLY A 95 3.08 16.09 -15.65
CA GLY A 95 3.10 15.43 -16.97
C GLY A 95 3.13 13.90 -16.99
N CYS A 96 3.11 13.22 -15.86
CA CYS A 96 2.93 11.76 -15.89
C CYS A 96 1.46 11.40 -15.93
N THR A 97 1.00 10.86 -16.99
CA THR A 97 -0.29 10.18 -17.04
C THR A 97 -0.11 8.75 -16.54
N THR A 98 -0.69 8.46 -15.37
CA THR A 98 -0.85 7.08 -14.93
C THR A 98 -1.89 6.42 -15.82
N THR A 99 -1.48 5.48 -16.65
CA THR A 99 -2.41 4.71 -17.49
C THR A 99 -2.84 3.46 -16.74
N THR A 100 -4.14 3.35 -16.47
CA THR A 100 -4.72 2.12 -15.94
C THR A 100 -4.79 1.08 -17.05
N LYS A 101 -4.16 -0.08 -16.83
CA LYS A 101 -4.29 -1.24 -17.72
C LYS A 101 -5.11 -2.31 -17.01
N PRO A 102 -6.16 -2.85 -17.62
CA PRO A 102 -6.87 -3.99 -17.07
C PRO A 102 -5.97 -5.23 -17.12
N LEU A 103 -6.05 -6.05 -16.08
CA LEU A 103 -5.45 -7.38 -16.05
C LEU A 103 -6.57 -8.38 -15.88
N TYR A 104 -6.80 -9.19 -16.90
CA TYR A 104 -7.91 -10.12 -16.96
C TYR A 104 -7.53 -11.49 -16.41
N LEU A 105 -8.41 -12.06 -15.61
CA LEU A 105 -8.36 -13.47 -15.25
C LEU A 105 -8.79 -14.30 -16.46
N ARG A 106 -8.01 -15.32 -16.79
CA ARG A 106 -8.22 -16.21 -17.93
C ARG A 106 -8.36 -17.66 -17.45
N ALA A 107 -8.81 -18.52 -18.36
CA ALA A 107 -8.87 -19.95 -18.09
C ALA A 107 -7.52 -20.51 -17.61
N ASN A 108 -7.54 -21.62 -16.87
CA ASN A 108 -6.36 -22.30 -16.33
C ASN A 108 -5.48 -21.44 -15.40
N ALA A 109 -6.11 -20.58 -14.61
CA ALA A 109 -5.44 -19.67 -13.66
C ALA A 109 -4.40 -18.73 -14.32
N ALA A 110 -4.57 -18.43 -15.59
CA ALA A 110 -3.72 -17.49 -16.31
C ALA A 110 -4.17 -16.02 -16.12
N LEU A 111 -3.25 -15.10 -16.38
CA LEU A 111 -3.51 -13.65 -16.43
C LEU A 111 -3.09 -13.12 -17.80
N SER A 112 -3.84 -12.13 -18.34
CA SER A 112 -3.51 -11.47 -19.59
C SER A 112 -3.94 -10.01 -19.56
N PHE A 113 -3.21 -9.17 -20.29
CA PHE A 113 -3.65 -7.81 -20.59
C PHE A 113 -4.67 -7.74 -21.73
N ASP A 114 -4.84 -8.84 -22.48
CA ASP A 114 -5.85 -8.94 -23.53
C ASP A 114 -7.17 -9.42 -22.94
N ALA A 115 -8.28 -8.80 -23.33
CA ALA A 115 -9.61 -9.17 -22.88
C ALA A 115 -9.96 -10.62 -23.32
N PRO A 116 -10.72 -11.38 -22.50
CA PRO A 116 -11.20 -12.69 -22.90
C PRO A 116 -12.11 -12.59 -24.12
N THR A 117 -12.11 -13.61 -24.96
CA THR A 117 -13.05 -13.73 -26.06
C THR A 117 -14.44 -14.18 -25.56
N ALA A 118 -15.48 -13.99 -26.35
CA ALA A 118 -16.85 -14.38 -25.97
C ALA A 118 -17.00 -15.90 -25.73
N ASP A 119 -16.13 -16.70 -26.34
CA ASP A 119 -16.15 -18.17 -26.22
C ASP A 119 -15.32 -18.70 -25.04
N GLU A 120 -14.62 -17.82 -24.33
CA GLU A 120 -13.81 -18.22 -23.18
C GLU A 120 -14.70 -18.37 -21.93
N ALA A 121 -14.60 -19.54 -21.27
CA ALA A 121 -15.37 -19.81 -20.06
C ALA A 121 -15.13 -18.72 -19.00
N GLY A 122 -16.21 -18.16 -18.45
CA GLY A 122 -16.20 -17.04 -17.53
C GLY A 122 -16.03 -17.41 -16.05
N GLU A 123 -15.97 -18.71 -15.70
CA GLU A 123 -15.93 -19.18 -14.32
C GLU A 123 -14.88 -20.26 -14.09
N SER A 124 -14.41 -20.33 -12.86
CA SER A 124 -13.55 -21.41 -12.36
C SER A 124 -14.16 -21.93 -11.06
N GLU A 125 -14.27 -23.22 -10.94
CA GLU A 125 -14.76 -23.88 -9.75
C GLU A 125 -13.63 -24.42 -8.88
N TYR A 126 -13.82 -24.39 -7.58
CA TYR A 126 -12.96 -25.08 -6.61
C TYR A 126 -13.79 -25.68 -5.49
N VAL A 127 -13.27 -26.73 -4.88
CA VAL A 127 -13.88 -27.33 -3.70
C VAL A 127 -13.23 -26.78 -2.45
N SER A 128 -14.02 -26.09 -1.62
CA SER A 128 -13.59 -25.69 -0.29
C SER A 128 -13.77 -26.88 0.66
N ASP A 129 -12.68 -27.59 0.93
CA ASP A 129 -12.67 -28.76 1.81
C ASP A 129 -12.19 -28.35 3.21
N PRO A 130 -13.07 -28.31 4.23
CA PRO A 130 -12.68 -27.96 5.58
C PRO A 130 -11.70 -28.98 6.23
N ALA A 131 -11.59 -30.21 5.69
CA ALA A 131 -10.62 -31.19 6.13
C ALA A 131 -9.21 -30.95 5.54
N LYS A 132 -9.12 -30.09 4.53
CA LYS A 132 -7.88 -29.70 3.85
C LYS A 132 -7.82 -28.19 3.66
N PRO A 133 -7.80 -27.42 4.76
CA PRO A 133 -7.76 -25.95 4.64
C PRO A 133 -6.47 -25.50 3.96
N ILE A 134 -6.54 -24.39 3.22
CA ILE A 134 -5.35 -23.75 2.70
C ILE A 134 -4.51 -23.28 3.89
N PRO A 135 -3.22 -23.67 3.98
CA PRO A 135 -2.36 -23.24 5.06
C PRO A 135 -2.22 -21.73 5.11
N PHE A 136 -2.21 -21.17 6.30
CA PHE A 136 -1.76 -19.79 6.50
C PHE A 136 -0.23 -19.79 6.39
N THR A 137 0.30 -19.10 5.38
CA THR A 137 1.73 -19.02 5.10
C THR A 137 2.27 -17.62 5.40
#